data_94efef07f27eecec28f8c16334eed14c
#
_entry.id   94efef07f27eecec28f8c16334eed14c
#
_cell.length_a   1.000
_cell.length_b   1.000
_cell.length_c   1.000
_cell.angle_alpha   90.00
_cell.angle_beta   90.00
_cell.angle_gamma   90.00
#
_symmetry.space_group_name_H-M   'P 1'
#
loop_
_entity.id
_entity.type
_entity.pdbx_description
1 polymer ?
#
loop_
_entity_poly.entity_id
_entity_poly.type
_entity_poly.pdbx_seq_one_letter_code
_entity_poly.pdbx_strand_id
1 'polypeptide(L)'
;MDPMHPYERLSLFTVGLILGFVLIAVHVFMLLRPQLAQGFLKSFPRNVVMGQILLGIGLAWFWLLVAPASMGTLGALAMDLGEFNNAKPLLRILIPITMVLVVISVRDFLAVRALGVLGLLAAAPLLESAFLKDPASRLLVPIYAYGLLTASLFWVGMPYLFRDAVNWVTAETKRWNAMVIAGLAYGLALVICALAFWRGY
;
A
#
# COMPACT_ATOMS: atom_id res chain seq x y z
N MET A 1 -23.31 -20.73 4.29
CA MET A 1 -22.03 -20.10 4.72
C MET A 1 -21.52 -19.28 3.56
N ASP A 2 -21.53 -17.99 3.70
CA ASP A 2 -20.92 -17.13 2.68
C ASP A 2 -19.44 -17.48 2.55
N PRO A 3 -18.91 -17.56 1.32
CA PRO A 3 -17.52 -17.88 1.12
C PRO A 3 -16.64 -16.79 1.78
N MET A 4 -15.76 -17.19 2.70
CA MET A 4 -14.82 -16.29 3.36
C MET A 4 -14.07 -15.45 2.32
N HIS A 5 -14.01 -14.15 2.55
CA HIS A 5 -13.30 -13.23 1.65
C HIS A 5 -11.80 -13.61 1.57
N PRO A 6 -11.15 -13.48 0.40
CA PRO A 6 -9.73 -13.80 0.25
C PRO A 6 -8.80 -13.11 1.25
N TYR A 7 -9.13 -11.90 1.71
CA TYR A 7 -8.35 -11.21 2.74
C TYR A 7 -8.38 -11.90 4.11
N GLU A 8 -9.52 -12.50 4.49
CA GLU A 8 -9.67 -13.27 5.73
C GLU A 8 -8.82 -14.55 5.75
N ARG A 9 -8.47 -15.05 4.54
CA ARG A 9 -7.60 -16.23 4.36
C ARG A 9 -6.12 -15.91 4.42
N LEU A 10 -5.76 -14.62 4.45
CA LEU A 10 -4.35 -14.22 4.53
C LEU A 10 -3.76 -14.61 5.88
N SER A 11 -2.69 -15.41 5.85
CA SER A 11 -1.99 -15.73 7.08
C SER A 11 -1.05 -14.61 7.49
N LEU A 12 -0.98 -14.36 8.79
CA LEU A 12 -0.05 -13.39 9.38
C LEU A 12 1.40 -13.72 9.01
N PHE A 13 1.73 -15.02 8.99
CA PHE A 13 3.05 -15.50 8.59
C PHE A 13 3.43 -15.06 7.17
N THR A 14 2.55 -15.34 6.20
CA THR A 14 2.81 -15.03 4.79
C THR A 14 2.91 -13.53 4.55
N VAL A 15 1.96 -12.77 5.11
CA VAL A 15 1.94 -11.30 4.96
C VAL A 15 3.15 -10.67 5.63
N GLY A 16 3.50 -11.12 6.83
CA GLY A 16 4.69 -10.64 7.53
C GLY A 16 6.00 -10.91 6.79
N LEU A 17 6.13 -12.11 6.19
CA LEU A 17 7.31 -12.42 5.36
C LEU A 17 7.37 -11.55 4.11
N ILE A 18 6.27 -11.43 3.37
CA ILE A 18 6.23 -10.61 2.14
C ILE A 18 6.57 -9.17 2.48
N LEU A 19 5.88 -8.58 3.47
CA LEU A 19 6.11 -7.21 3.88
C LEU A 19 7.55 -7.00 4.37
N GLY A 20 8.05 -7.91 5.21
CA GLY A 20 9.41 -7.85 5.73
C GLY A 20 10.46 -7.93 4.63
N PHE A 21 10.35 -8.88 3.70
CA PHE A 21 11.29 -9.01 2.58
C PHE A 21 11.23 -7.81 1.64
N VAL A 22 10.04 -7.29 1.34
CA VAL A 22 9.90 -6.07 0.52
C VAL A 22 10.61 -4.89 1.19
N LEU A 23 10.40 -4.68 2.50
CA LEU A 23 11.07 -3.62 3.23
C LEU A 23 12.59 -3.80 3.24
N ILE A 24 13.07 -5.00 3.52
CA ILE A 24 14.52 -5.31 3.48
C ILE A 24 15.07 -5.02 2.08
N ALA A 25 14.46 -5.54 1.02
CA ALA A 25 14.94 -5.37 -0.34
C ALA A 25 15.03 -3.89 -0.75
N VAL A 26 13.97 -3.12 -0.45
CA VAL A 26 13.93 -1.67 -0.74
C VAL A 26 15.01 -0.93 0.03
N HIS A 27 15.15 -1.15 1.32
CA HIS A 27 16.10 -0.41 2.15
C HIS A 27 17.55 -0.84 1.92
N VAL A 28 17.80 -2.12 1.60
CA VAL A 28 19.13 -2.59 1.14
C VAL A 28 19.49 -1.92 -0.18
N PHE A 29 18.57 -1.84 -1.14
CA PHE A 29 18.80 -1.10 -2.38
C PHE A 29 19.12 0.38 -2.12
N MET A 30 18.36 1.03 -1.22
CA MET A 30 18.60 2.43 -0.84
C MET A 30 19.95 2.63 -0.14
N LEU A 31 20.44 1.63 0.60
CA LEU A 31 21.74 1.64 1.24
C LEU A 31 22.88 1.45 0.23
N LEU A 32 22.73 0.49 -0.68
CA LEU A 32 23.77 0.13 -1.65
C LEU A 32 23.87 1.13 -2.82
N ARG A 33 22.77 1.77 -3.20
CA ARG A 33 22.66 2.68 -4.34
C ARG A 33 21.97 4.00 -3.96
N PRO A 34 22.50 4.75 -2.97
CA PRO A 34 21.81 5.91 -2.41
C PRO A 34 21.53 7.00 -3.46
N GLN A 35 22.47 7.25 -4.39
CA GLN A 35 22.31 8.27 -5.43
C GLN A 35 21.15 7.94 -6.39
N LEU A 36 21.05 6.67 -6.81
CA LEU A 36 19.97 6.22 -7.68
C LEU A 36 18.62 6.28 -6.96
N ALA A 37 18.57 5.81 -5.71
CA ALA A 37 17.36 5.84 -4.91
C ALA A 37 16.86 7.27 -4.64
N GLN A 38 17.76 8.19 -4.25
CA GLN A 38 17.42 9.59 -4.03
C GLN A 38 16.97 10.27 -5.34
N GLY A 39 17.67 10.00 -6.45
CA GLY A 39 17.30 10.51 -7.77
C GLY A 39 15.90 10.04 -8.18
N PHE A 40 15.60 8.77 -8.00
CA PHE A 40 14.27 8.21 -8.25
C PHE A 40 13.20 8.89 -7.38
N LEU A 41 13.40 8.97 -6.06
CA LEU A 41 12.43 9.57 -5.14
C LEU A 41 12.15 11.04 -5.45
N LYS A 42 13.17 11.80 -5.84
CA LYS A 42 13.02 13.22 -6.23
C LYS A 42 12.28 13.40 -7.55
N SER A 43 12.47 12.49 -8.51
CA SER A 43 11.80 12.53 -9.81
C SER A 43 10.40 11.92 -9.79
N PHE A 44 10.11 11.02 -8.84
CA PHE A 44 8.86 10.27 -8.73
C PHE A 44 7.60 11.16 -8.75
N PRO A 45 7.51 12.27 -8.00
CA PRO A 45 6.30 13.11 -7.98
C PRO A 45 5.92 13.69 -9.35
N ARG A 46 6.90 13.86 -10.24
CA ARG A 46 6.72 14.44 -11.58
C ARG A 46 6.59 13.38 -12.68
N ASN A 47 6.68 12.11 -12.34
CA ASN A 47 6.61 11.02 -13.32
C ASN A 47 5.16 10.69 -13.65
N VAL A 48 4.65 11.31 -14.72
CA VAL A 48 3.25 11.11 -15.17
C VAL A 48 2.97 9.67 -15.58
N VAL A 49 3.90 9.03 -16.29
CA VAL A 49 3.72 7.63 -16.76
C VAL A 49 3.59 6.67 -15.58
N MET A 50 4.50 6.79 -14.59
CA MET A 50 4.41 6.01 -13.36
C MET A 50 3.09 6.28 -12.63
N GLY A 51 2.67 7.53 -12.57
CA GLY A 51 1.39 7.91 -11.98
C GLY A 51 0.19 7.26 -12.65
N GLN A 52 0.16 7.23 -13.99
CA GLN A 52 -0.91 6.59 -14.75
C GLN A 52 -0.95 5.07 -14.52
N ILE A 53 0.21 4.41 -14.50
CA ILE A 53 0.31 2.97 -14.24
C ILE A 53 -0.19 2.64 -12.82
N LEU A 54 0.32 3.35 -11.80
CA LEU A 54 -0.08 3.13 -10.41
C LEU A 54 -1.57 3.42 -10.19
N LEU A 55 -2.10 4.48 -10.81
CA LEU A 55 -3.52 4.80 -10.73
C LEU A 55 -4.36 3.71 -11.39
N GLY A 56 -3.95 3.24 -12.57
CA GLY A 56 -4.63 2.14 -13.27
C GLY A 56 -4.70 0.89 -12.41
N ILE A 57 -3.59 0.49 -11.78
CA ILE A 57 -3.54 -0.66 -10.86
C ILE A 57 -4.46 -0.42 -9.67
N GLY A 58 -4.40 0.75 -9.02
CA GLY A 58 -5.21 1.08 -7.86
C GLY A 58 -6.71 1.08 -8.16
N LEU A 59 -7.12 1.70 -9.25
CA LEU A 59 -8.53 1.76 -9.64
C LEU A 59 -9.06 0.41 -10.15
N ALA A 60 -8.23 -0.38 -10.84
CA ALA A 60 -8.58 -1.76 -11.18
C ALA A 60 -8.77 -2.62 -9.93
N TRP A 61 -7.88 -2.50 -8.94
CA TRP A 61 -8.04 -3.18 -7.66
C TRP A 61 -9.32 -2.73 -6.96
N PHE A 62 -9.58 -1.43 -6.86
CA PHE A 62 -10.80 -0.91 -6.25
C PHE A 62 -12.05 -1.39 -7.00
N TRP A 63 -12.01 -1.44 -8.34
CA TRP A 63 -13.11 -1.95 -9.13
C TRP A 63 -13.40 -3.43 -8.83
N LEU A 64 -12.37 -4.25 -8.63
CA LEU A 64 -12.52 -5.66 -8.24
C LEU A 64 -13.19 -5.82 -6.86
N LEU A 65 -12.92 -4.90 -5.91
CA LEU A 65 -13.56 -4.92 -4.59
C LEU A 65 -15.06 -4.62 -4.66
N VAL A 66 -15.52 -3.85 -5.66
CA VAL A 66 -16.94 -3.54 -5.87
C VAL A 66 -17.59 -4.38 -6.98
N ALA A 67 -16.85 -5.31 -7.57
CA ALA A 67 -17.33 -6.20 -8.63
C ALA A 67 -18.54 -7.03 -8.16
N PRO A 68 -19.44 -7.46 -9.09
CA PRO A 68 -20.49 -8.40 -8.73
C PRO A 68 -19.90 -9.77 -8.40
N ALA A 69 -20.37 -10.38 -7.32
CA ALA A 69 -19.96 -11.75 -6.94
C ALA A 69 -20.24 -12.79 -8.05
N SER A 70 -21.20 -12.49 -8.93
CA SER A 70 -21.55 -13.34 -10.09
C SER A 70 -20.49 -13.41 -11.18
N MET A 71 -19.42 -12.59 -11.14
CA MET A 71 -18.36 -12.57 -12.15
C MET A 71 -17.30 -13.68 -11.98
N GLY A 72 -17.58 -14.73 -11.22
CA GLY A 72 -16.66 -15.85 -11.02
C GLY A 72 -15.34 -15.40 -10.36
N THR A 73 -14.21 -15.70 -11.00
CA THR A 73 -12.88 -15.37 -10.44
C THR A 73 -12.65 -13.88 -10.22
N LEU A 74 -13.21 -13.01 -11.06
CA LEU A 74 -13.12 -11.55 -10.89
C LEU A 74 -13.97 -11.05 -9.72
N GLY A 75 -15.06 -11.74 -9.40
CA GLY A 75 -15.90 -11.46 -8.22
C GLY A 75 -15.34 -12.01 -6.91
N ALA A 76 -14.25 -12.79 -6.95
CA ALA A 76 -13.66 -13.37 -5.74
C ALA A 76 -13.15 -12.32 -4.74
N LEU A 77 -12.75 -11.12 -5.23
CA LEU A 77 -12.34 -9.99 -4.39
C LEU A 77 -13.49 -9.07 -4.00
N ALA A 78 -14.74 -9.38 -4.37
CA ALA A 78 -15.89 -8.56 -4.04
C ALA A 78 -16.09 -8.49 -2.51
N MET A 79 -15.93 -7.31 -1.94
CA MET A 79 -16.12 -7.06 -0.50
C MET A 79 -17.57 -6.72 -0.20
N ASP A 80 -18.01 -7.09 0.99
CA ASP A 80 -19.24 -6.55 1.57
C ASP A 80 -18.96 -5.12 2.08
N LEU A 81 -19.69 -4.14 1.54
CA LEU A 81 -19.61 -2.74 1.94
C LEU A 81 -20.70 -2.34 2.94
N GLY A 82 -21.40 -3.33 3.54
CA GLY A 82 -22.48 -3.08 4.46
C GLY A 82 -23.58 -2.21 3.83
N GLU A 83 -23.89 -1.07 4.46
CA GLU A 83 -24.92 -0.14 3.98
C GLU A 83 -24.67 0.42 2.58
N PHE A 84 -23.39 0.45 2.13
CA PHE A 84 -23.01 0.95 0.82
C PHE A 84 -23.10 -0.09 -0.30
N ASN A 85 -23.60 -1.30 -0.04
CA ASN A 85 -23.77 -2.32 -1.09
C ASN A 85 -24.69 -1.85 -2.22
N ASN A 86 -25.71 -1.05 -1.90
CA ASN A 86 -26.60 -0.46 -2.90
C ASN A 86 -25.92 0.55 -3.82
N ALA A 87 -24.78 1.11 -3.40
CA ALA A 87 -23.98 2.02 -4.21
C ALA A 87 -23.00 1.32 -5.17
N LYS A 88 -22.76 0.01 -5.01
CA LYS A 88 -21.83 -0.75 -5.86
C LYS A 88 -22.09 -0.60 -7.38
N PRO A 89 -23.32 -0.67 -7.89
CA PRO A 89 -23.58 -0.47 -9.32
C PRO A 89 -23.11 0.89 -9.81
N LEU A 90 -23.35 1.93 -9.00
CA LEU A 90 -22.91 3.29 -9.31
C LEU A 90 -21.37 3.40 -9.28
N LEU A 91 -20.72 2.82 -8.25
CA LEU A 91 -19.26 2.81 -8.12
C LEU A 91 -18.58 2.13 -9.31
N ARG A 92 -19.13 1.02 -9.82
CA ARG A 92 -18.60 0.31 -11.01
C ARG A 92 -18.54 1.18 -12.25
N ILE A 93 -19.47 2.13 -12.39
CA ILE A 93 -19.51 3.07 -13.50
C ILE A 93 -18.61 4.27 -13.21
N LEU A 94 -18.62 4.76 -11.99
CA LEU A 94 -17.85 5.96 -11.60
C LEU A 94 -16.34 5.71 -11.60
N ILE A 95 -15.88 4.51 -11.20
CA ILE A 95 -14.44 4.21 -11.12
C ILE A 95 -13.73 4.38 -12.48
N PRO A 96 -14.18 3.73 -13.59
CA PRO A 96 -13.54 3.92 -14.89
C PRO A 96 -13.68 5.36 -15.42
N ILE A 97 -14.81 6.03 -15.18
CA ILE A 97 -14.99 7.44 -15.53
C ILE A 97 -13.98 8.31 -14.77
N THR A 98 -13.85 8.10 -13.46
CA THR A 98 -12.88 8.81 -12.62
C THR A 98 -11.46 8.57 -13.10
N MET A 99 -11.11 7.31 -13.49
CA MET A 99 -9.80 6.99 -14.04
C MET A 99 -9.49 7.86 -15.26
N VAL A 100 -10.41 7.92 -16.23
CA VAL A 100 -10.22 8.69 -17.46
C VAL A 100 -10.09 10.19 -17.13
N LEU A 101 -10.98 10.73 -16.29
CA LEU A 101 -10.97 12.12 -15.90
C LEU A 101 -9.67 12.51 -15.17
N VAL A 102 -9.21 11.71 -14.24
CA VAL A 102 -7.98 11.99 -13.48
C VAL A 102 -6.76 11.92 -14.36
N VAL A 103 -6.66 10.93 -15.25
CA VAL A 103 -5.54 10.82 -16.22
C VAL A 103 -5.45 12.02 -17.14
N ILE A 104 -6.59 12.58 -17.56
CA ILE A 104 -6.64 13.74 -18.47
C ILE A 104 -6.40 15.05 -17.71
N SER A 105 -7.03 15.21 -16.54
CA SER A 105 -7.11 16.51 -15.84
C SER A 105 -6.01 16.69 -14.79
N VAL A 106 -5.54 15.62 -14.14
CA VAL A 106 -4.61 15.70 -13.00
C VAL A 106 -3.25 15.16 -13.41
N ARG A 107 -2.40 16.02 -13.93
CA ARG A 107 -1.02 15.67 -14.31
C ARG A 107 -0.03 15.92 -13.17
N ASP A 108 -0.29 16.93 -12.35
CA ASP A 108 0.62 17.29 -11.27
C ASP A 108 0.52 16.34 -10.09
N PHE A 109 1.68 15.80 -9.68
CA PHE A 109 1.80 14.88 -8.56
C PHE A 109 0.95 13.60 -8.70
N LEU A 110 0.58 13.20 -9.90
CA LEU A 110 -0.26 12.03 -10.15
C LEU A 110 0.35 10.76 -9.54
N ALA A 111 1.67 10.57 -9.66
CA ALA A 111 2.37 9.40 -9.10
C ALA A 111 2.20 9.30 -7.58
N VAL A 112 2.30 10.42 -6.87
CA VAL A 112 2.17 10.44 -5.39
C VAL A 112 0.74 10.15 -4.97
N ARG A 113 -0.26 10.74 -5.65
CA ARG A 113 -1.68 10.47 -5.38
C ARG A 113 -2.04 9.02 -5.66
N ALA A 114 -1.57 8.47 -6.78
CA ALA A 114 -1.79 7.08 -7.14
C ALA A 114 -1.13 6.11 -6.13
N LEU A 115 0.08 6.43 -5.67
CA LEU A 115 0.74 5.70 -4.59
C LEU A 115 -0.08 5.75 -3.29
N GLY A 116 -0.66 6.90 -2.96
CA GLY A 116 -1.57 7.05 -1.83
C GLY A 116 -2.81 6.17 -1.96
N VAL A 117 -3.46 6.14 -3.13
CA VAL A 117 -4.60 5.24 -3.38
C VAL A 117 -4.23 3.77 -3.17
N LEU A 118 -3.08 3.35 -3.73
CA LEU A 118 -2.59 1.98 -3.53
C LEU A 118 -2.28 1.67 -2.06
N GLY A 119 -1.71 2.62 -1.33
CA GLY A 119 -1.43 2.44 0.10
C GLY A 119 -2.70 2.31 0.94
N LEU A 120 -3.76 3.08 0.63
CA LEU A 120 -5.07 2.93 1.27
C LEU A 120 -5.67 1.55 1.02
N LEU A 121 -5.61 1.06 -0.21
CA LEU A 121 -6.12 -0.28 -0.57
C LEU A 121 -5.30 -1.40 0.07
N ALA A 122 -3.97 -1.25 0.13
CA ALA A 122 -3.07 -2.25 0.71
C ALA A 122 -3.21 -2.36 2.24
N ALA A 123 -3.68 -1.31 2.90
CA ALA A 123 -3.87 -1.35 4.35
C ALA A 123 -4.92 -2.38 4.79
N ALA A 124 -5.99 -2.57 4.02
CA ALA A 124 -7.05 -3.53 4.36
C ALA A 124 -6.53 -4.98 4.49
N PRO A 125 -5.87 -5.59 3.49
CA PRO A 125 -5.33 -6.95 3.63
C PRO A 125 -4.24 -7.05 4.71
N LEU A 126 -3.46 -5.99 4.96
CA LEU A 126 -2.48 -5.98 6.04
C LEU A 126 -3.16 -6.06 7.42
N LEU A 127 -4.18 -5.25 7.64
CA LEU A 127 -4.93 -5.24 8.91
C LEU A 127 -5.66 -6.57 9.11
N GLU A 128 -6.30 -7.09 8.07
CA GLU A 128 -7.04 -8.36 8.12
C GLU A 128 -6.13 -9.54 8.49
N SER A 129 -4.94 -9.61 7.93
CA SER A 129 -3.98 -10.68 8.22
C SER A 129 -3.58 -10.78 9.70
N ALA A 130 -3.62 -9.67 10.43
CA ALA A 130 -3.26 -9.59 11.85
C ALA A 130 -4.49 -9.58 12.79
N PHE A 131 -5.70 -9.56 12.22
CA PHE A 131 -6.92 -9.45 13.01
C PHE A 131 -7.15 -10.69 13.87
N LEU A 132 -7.42 -10.49 15.15
CA LEU A 132 -7.68 -11.54 16.16
C LEU A 132 -6.63 -12.67 16.24
N LYS A 133 -5.38 -12.42 15.85
CA LYS A 133 -4.30 -13.41 16.04
C LYS A 133 -3.69 -13.28 17.44
N ASP A 134 -3.28 -14.39 18.08
CA ASP A 134 -2.81 -14.40 19.49
C ASP A 134 -1.46 -13.71 19.74
N PRO A 135 -0.41 -13.84 18.90
CA PRO A 135 0.90 -13.29 19.23
C PRO A 135 0.87 -11.76 19.37
N ALA A 136 1.28 -11.20 20.49
CA ALA A 136 1.37 -9.75 20.69
C ALA A 136 2.26 -9.07 19.65
N SER A 137 3.29 -9.76 19.15
CA SER A 137 4.17 -9.28 18.07
C SER A 137 3.45 -9.03 16.75
N ARG A 138 2.23 -9.57 16.55
CA ARG A 138 1.39 -9.26 15.39
C ARG A 138 1.18 -7.77 15.17
N LEU A 139 1.21 -6.98 16.27
CA LEU A 139 0.99 -5.54 16.23
C LEU A 139 1.98 -4.80 15.33
N LEU A 140 3.12 -5.40 15.00
CA LEU A 140 4.03 -4.83 14.00
C LEU A 140 3.33 -4.63 12.64
N VAL A 141 2.48 -5.54 12.20
CA VAL A 141 1.77 -5.38 10.93
C VAL A 141 0.73 -4.25 10.98
N PRO A 142 -0.19 -4.17 11.96
CA PRO A 142 -1.08 -3.03 12.12
C PRO A 142 -0.39 -1.68 12.30
N ILE A 143 0.70 -1.61 13.06
CA ILE A 143 1.46 -0.36 13.23
C ILE A 143 1.94 0.15 11.87
N TYR A 144 2.53 -0.74 11.05
CA TYR A 144 2.93 -0.38 9.69
C TYR A 144 1.72 0.02 8.82
N ALA A 145 0.62 -0.75 8.88
CA ALA A 145 -0.58 -0.48 8.10
C ALA A 145 -1.22 0.88 8.45
N TYR A 146 -1.30 1.23 9.73
CA TYR A 146 -1.80 2.55 10.15
C TYR A 146 -0.85 3.68 9.77
N GLY A 147 0.46 3.47 9.84
CA GLY A 147 1.45 4.42 9.33
C GLY A 147 1.29 4.64 7.83
N LEU A 148 1.11 3.55 7.06
CA LEU A 148 0.86 3.59 5.62
C LEU A 148 -0.46 4.31 5.31
N LEU A 149 -1.56 3.99 6.03
CA LEU A 149 -2.86 4.65 5.91
C LEU A 149 -2.72 6.16 6.10
N THR A 150 -2.09 6.57 7.19
CA THR A 150 -1.92 7.98 7.52
C THR A 150 -1.12 8.70 6.44
N ALA A 151 0.03 8.15 6.05
CA ALA A 151 0.84 8.72 4.97
C ALA A 151 0.05 8.80 3.65
N SER A 152 -0.71 7.76 3.31
CA SER A 152 -1.49 7.68 2.09
C SER A 152 -2.61 8.70 2.02
N LEU A 153 -3.30 9.00 3.12
CA LEU A 153 -4.28 10.07 3.19
C LEU A 153 -3.66 11.43 2.86
N PHE A 154 -2.48 11.71 3.44
CA PHE A 154 -1.73 12.92 3.13
C PHE A 154 -1.26 12.95 1.67
N TRP A 155 -0.78 11.83 1.11
CA TRP A 155 -0.32 11.78 -0.28
C TRP A 155 -1.45 11.99 -1.29
N VAL A 156 -2.66 11.54 -0.98
CA VAL A 156 -3.84 11.82 -1.83
C VAL A 156 -4.27 13.28 -1.72
N GLY A 157 -4.41 13.80 -0.51
CA GLY A 157 -4.94 15.16 -0.27
C GLY A 157 -3.89 16.25 -0.46
N MET A 158 -2.68 16.05 0.04
CA MET A 158 -1.57 17.02 0.08
C MET A 158 -0.28 16.41 -0.47
N PRO A 159 -0.21 16.09 -1.79
CA PRO A 159 0.91 15.35 -2.38
C PRO A 159 2.26 16.08 -2.31
N TYR A 160 2.27 17.39 -2.12
CA TYR A 160 3.48 18.16 -1.90
C TYR A 160 4.24 17.74 -0.63
N LEU A 161 3.55 17.20 0.38
CA LEU A 161 4.20 16.71 1.59
C LEU A 161 5.14 15.53 1.31
N PHE A 162 4.83 14.69 0.34
CA PHE A 162 5.76 13.65 -0.10
C PHE A 162 7.07 14.26 -0.63
N ARG A 163 6.96 15.24 -1.53
CA ARG A 163 8.13 15.96 -2.08
C ARG A 163 8.96 16.59 -0.96
N ASP A 164 8.29 17.26 -0.03
CA ASP A 164 8.94 17.98 1.06
C ASP A 164 9.63 17.01 2.03
N ALA A 165 8.99 15.88 2.33
CA ALA A 165 9.60 14.79 3.12
C ALA A 165 10.83 14.20 2.43
N VAL A 166 10.76 13.92 1.12
CA VAL A 166 11.90 13.44 0.34
C VAL A 166 13.03 14.45 0.36
N ASN A 167 12.74 15.73 0.14
CA ASN A 167 13.76 16.78 0.17
C ASN A 167 14.41 16.89 1.55
N TRP A 168 13.61 16.81 2.63
CA TRP A 168 14.12 16.87 4.00
C TRP A 168 15.03 15.69 4.35
N VAL A 169 14.64 14.47 3.98
CA VAL A 169 15.41 13.25 4.25
C VAL A 169 16.70 13.23 3.43
N THR A 170 16.65 13.69 2.16
CA THR A 170 17.81 13.66 1.25
C THR A 170 18.74 14.86 1.42
N ALA A 171 18.38 15.86 2.23
CA ALA A 171 19.22 17.03 2.49
C ALA A 171 20.47 16.69 3.29
N GLU A 172 20.43 15.67 4.14
CA GLU A 172 21.54 15.26 4.98
C GLU A 172 21.74 13.75 4.93
N THR A 173 22.99 13.31 4.78
CA THR A 173 23.36 11.88 4.78
C THR A 173 22.94 11.18 6.08
N LYS A 174 23.01 11.89 7.22
CA LYS A 174 22.59 11.32 8.52
C LYS A 174 21.11 10.98 8.54
N ARG A 175 20.23 11.88 8.04
CA ARG A 175 18.77 11.65 7.96
C ARG A 175 18.45 10.50 7.02
N TRP A 176 19.11 10.48 5.85
CA TRP A 176 18.96 9.39 4.89
C TRP A 176 19.31 8.03 5.51
N ASN A 177 20.51 7.94 6.11
CA ASN A 177 20.97 6.69 6.72
C ASN A 177 20.07 6.26 7.89
N ALA A 178 19.64 7.20 8.73
CA ALA A 178 18.71 6.91 9.84
C ALA A 178 17.39 6.31 9.34
N MET A 179 16.78 6.91 8.31
CA MET A 179 15.54 6.40 7.70
C MET A 179 15.76 5.00 7.10
N VAL A 180 16.84 4.81 6.35
CA VAL A 180 17.15 3.53 5.68
C VAL A 180 17.40 2.43 6.72
N ILE A 181 18.18 2.71 7.77
CA ILE A 181 18.46 1.75 8.84
C ILE A 181 17.19 1.43 9.62
N ALA A 182 16.35 2.42 9.94
CA ALA A 182 15.09 2.19 10.64
C ALA A 182 14.16 1.28 9.83
N GLY A 183 14.01 1.52 8.53
CA GLY A 183 13.19 0.68 7.66
C GLY A 183 13.74 -0.73 7.50
N LEU A 184 15.06 -0.88 7.40
CA LEU A 184 15.73 -2.18 7.36
C LEU A 184 15.53 -2.96 8.68
N ALA A 185 15.71 -2.30 9.82
CA ALA A 185 15.49 -2.90 11.13
C ALA A 185 14.03 -3.34 11.32
N TYR A 186 13.08 -2.53 10.84
CA TYR A 186 11.66 -2.89 10.87
C TYR A 186 11.35 -4.12 9.99
N GLY A 187 11.88 -4.16 8.77
CA GLY A 187 11.74 -5.31 7.89
C GLY A 187 12.34 -6.59 8.49
N LEU A 188 13.52 -6.50 9.13
CA LEU A 188 14.14 -7.61 9.83
C LEU A 188 13.30 -8.07 11.02
N ALA A 189 12.75 -7.15 11.82
CA ALA A 189 11.87 -7.47 12.94
C ALA A 189 10.62 -8.25 12.47
N LEU A 190 10.01 -7.84 11.36
CA LEU A 190 8.88 -8.57 10.76
C LEU A 190 9.26 -10.00 10.35
N VAL A 191 10.38 -10.18 9.65
CA VAL A 191 10.83 -11.51 9.22
C VAL A 191 11.16 -12.40 10.42
N ILE A 192 11.87 -11.87 11.42
CA ILE A 192 12.20 -12.61 12.65
C ILE A 192 10.92 -13.03 13.38
N CYS A 193 9.97 -12.11 13.58
CA CYS A 193 8.69 -12.42 14.22
C CYS A 193 7.88 -13.44 13.41
N ALA A 194 7.86 -13.32 12.09
CA ALA A 194 7.19 -14.29 11.24
C ALA A 194 7.76 -15.70 11.41
N LEU A 195 9.08 -15.84 11.36
CA LEU A 195 9.74 -17.13 11.46
C LEU A 195 9.69 -17.74 12.87
N ALA A 196 9.74 -16.89 13.91
CA ALA A 196 9.80 -17.36 15.29
C ALA A 196 8.43 -17.60 15.92
N PHE A 197 7.43 -16.74 15.62
CA PHE A 197 6.18 -16.68 16.39
C PHE A 197 4.90 -16.84 15.55
N TRP A 198 4.94 -16.61 14.21
CA TRP A 198 3.72 -16.55 13.41
C TRP A 198 3.46 -17.79 12.57
N ARG A 199 4.28 -18.83 12.71
CA ARG A 199 4.04 -20.12 12.02
C ARG A 199 2.74 -20.73 12.54
N GLY A 200 1.75 -20.87 11.64
CA GLY A 200 0.44 -21.40 11.97
C GLY A 200 -0.68 -20.37 12.15
N TYR A 201 -0.35 -19.10 12.00
CA TYR A 201 -1.33 -18.01 12.06
C TYR A 201 -1.57 -17.34 10.70
#